data_49e37080ed2a8fd649174edc555bf9c9
#
_entry.id   49e37080ed2a8fd649174edc555bf9c9
#
_cell.length_a   1.000
_cell.length_b   1.000
_cell.length_c   1.000
_cell.angle_alpha   90.00
_cell.angle_beta   90.00
_cell.angle_gamma   90.00
#
_symmetry.space_group_name_H-M   'P 1'
#
loop_
_entity.id
_entity.type
_entity.pdbx_description
1 polymer ?
#
loop_
_entity_poly.entity_id
_entity_poly.type
_entity_poly.pdbx_seq_one_letter_code
_entity_poly.pdbx_strand_id
1 'polypeptide(L)'
;MSKVIRIMSDALRYDVARSHMGFLGHLVETKQATLYKIIGELPSMSRPMYETIHTGMASSEHGIVANTVVRRSTVPNIFQCVKDAGKVTAAVAYYWVSELYNRAPFDWIDDKEVDDEALLVQHGRFHRTDDYPDEESFASAAFLIRKFAPDYLLLHPVMMDYTGETYGSDSKQYRRQAIKQDVLLGPLSVEWRQLGYTLLVTGDHGINNDGHHGGTTLEQREVPLFIIPPDGKGKGDTDEIVSHLHLAPTILNLLDIPIPSSMKLKPL
;
A
#
# COMPACT_ATOMS: atom_id res chain seq x y z
N MET A 1 1.65 -17.76 -13.17
CA MET A 1 0.63 -17.24 -12.25
C MET A 1 1.00 -15.82 -11.90
N SER A 2 0.06 -14.89 -11.97
CA SER A 2 0.31 -13.48 -11.66
C SER A 2 0.53 -13.30 -10.16
N LYS A 3 1.49 -12.47 -9.79
CA LYS A 3 1.83 -12.10 -8.42
C LYS A 3 1.75 -10.60 -8.25
N VAL A 4 1.44 -10.12 -7.07
CA VAL A 4 1.28 -8.68 -6.80
C VAL A 4 2.07 -8.25 -5.58
N ILE A 5 2.84 -7.18 -5.73
CA ILE A 5 3.41 -6.41 -4.62
C ILE A 5 2.69 -5.08 -4.59
N ARG A 6 2.08 -4.78 -3.47
CA ARG A 6 1.52 -3.46 -3.21
C ARG A 6 2.45 -2.69 -2.29
N ILE A 7 2.97 -1.57 -2.77
CA ILE A 7 3.72 -0.60 -1.99
C ILE A 7 2.74 0.52 -1.58
N MET A 8 2.42 0.58 -0.30
CA MET A 8 1.57 1.60 0.29
C MET A 8 2.45 2.57 1.08
N SER A 9 2.90 3.63 0.43
CA SER A 9 3.69 4.68 1.07
C SER A 9 2.77 5.58 1.90
N ASP A 10 2.88 5.50 3.23
CA ASP A 10 2.04 6.27 4.15
C ASP A 10 2.14 7.76 3.86
N ALA A 11 1.00 8.43 3.70
CA ALA A 11 0.87 9.86 3.42
C ALA A 11 1.55 10.37 2.12
N LEU A 12 1.79 9.53 1.10
CA LEU A 12 2.40 9.96 -0.16
C LEU A 12 1.44 10.79 -1.01
N ARG A 13 1.68 12.10 -1.11
CA ARG A 13 0.90 13.02 -1.96
C ARG A 13 1.13 12.77 -3.46
N TYR A 14 0.08 12.95 -4.25
CA TYR A 14 0.11 12.83 -5.71
C TYR A 14 1.09 13.80 -6.38
N ASP A 15 1.03 15.08 -6.02
CA ASP A 15 1.86 16.14 -6.62
C ASP A 15 3.36 15.95 -6.32
N VAL A 16 3.69 15.48 -5.10
CA VAL A 16 5.07 15.19 -4.70
C VAL A 16 5.60 13.94 -5.40
N ALA A 17 4.80 12.88 -5.48
CA ALA A 17 5.17 11.68 -6.22
C ALA A 17 5.46 12.00 -7.69
N ARG A 18 4.57 12.74 -8.34
CA ARG A 18 4.70 13.12 -9.75
C ARG A 18 5.92 13.98 -10.03
N SER A 19 6.29 14.88 -9.10
CA SER A 19 7.38 15.84 -9.31
C SER A 19 8.74 15.37 -8.80
N HIS A 20 8.80 14.39 -7.88
CA HIS A 20 10.05 14.03 -7.19
C HIS A 20 10.41 12.54 -7.27
N MET A 21 9.51 11.65 -7.67
CA MET A 21 9.82 10.23 -7.89
C MET A 21 10.23 10.00 -9.35
N GLY A 22 11.48 10.33 -9.66
CA GLY A 22 11.98 10.38 -11.05
C GLY A 22 12.04 9.03 -11.74
N PHE A 23 12.34 7.94 -11.01
CA PHE A 23 12.31 6.60 -11.57
C PHE A 23 10.89 6.20 -11.98
N LEU A 24 9.90 6.37 -11.09
CA LEU A 24 8.50 6.11 -11.42
C LEU A 24 8.00 7.00 -12.55
N GLY A 25 8.37 8.29 -12.53
CA GLY A 25 8.08 9.24 -13.61
C GLY A 25 8.59 8.74 -14.96
N HIS A 26 9.83 8.28 -15.02
CA HIS A 26 10.42 7.71 -16.24
C HIS A 26 9.65 6.47 -16.74
N LEU A 27 9.21 5.59 -15.85
CA LEU A 27 8.39 4.43 -16.25
C LEU A 27 7.03 4.86 -16.85
N VAL A 28 6.44 5.94 -16.35
CA VAL A 28 5.21 6.52 -16.89
C VAL A 28 5.45 7.15 -18.27
N GLU A 29 6.47 7.98 -18.42
CA GLU A 29 6.84 8.64 -19.68
C GLU A 29 7.12 7.63 -20.79
N THR A 30 7.78 6.52 -20.46
CA THR A 30 8.11 5.44 -21.40
C THR A 30 7.00 4.41 -21.55
N LYS A 31 5.82 4.64 -20.94
CA LYS A 31 4.67 3.72 -20.93
C LYS A 31 4.98 2.32 -20.40
N GLN A 32 5.94 2.21 -19.52
CA GLN A 32 6.19 0.97 -18.77
C GLN A 32 5.32 0.87 -17.51
N ALA A 33 4.75 1.98 -17.06
CA ALA A 33 3.79 2.06 -15.98
C ALA A 33 2.53 2.81 -16.41
N THR A 34 1.44 2.60 -15.66
CA THR A 34 0.22 3.40 -15.77
C THR A 34 0.11 4.25 -14.52
N LEU A 35 -0.17 5.55 -14.66
CA LEU A 35 -0.42 6.46 -13.54
C LEU A 35 -1.89 6.90 -13.54
N TYR A 36 -2.53 6.74 -12.38
CA TYR A 36 -3.83 7.33 -12.04
C TYR A 36 -3.66 8.30 -10.87
N LYS A 37 -4.56 9.28 -10.78
CA LYS A 37 -4.77 10.06 -9.56
C LYS A 37 -5.87 9.40 -8.73
N ILE A 38 -5.61 9.15 -7.45
CA ILE A 38 -6.65 8.73 -6.51
C ILE A 38 -7.12 9.95 -5.71
N ILE A 39 -8.44 10.08 -5.53
CA ILE A 39 -9.02 10.85 -4.44
C ILE A 39 -9.45 9.88 -3.35
N GLY A 40 -8.72 9.92 -2.22
CA GLY A 40 -8.93 9.02 -1.09
C GLY A 40 -10.31 9.17 -0.45
N GLU A 41 -10.79 8.07 0.13
CA GLU A 41 -12.03 8.05 0.91
C GLU A 41 -11.87 8.79 2.25
N LEU A 42 -12.95 8.96 2.99
CA LEU A 42 -12.97 9.64 4.28
C LEU A 42 -13.34 8.66 5.41
N PRO A 43 -12.75 8.86 6.60
CA PRO A 43 -11.68 9.81 6.94
C PRO A 43 -10.34 9.41 6.31
N SER A 44 -9.58 10.38 5.79
CA SER A 44 -8.26 10.14 5.18
C SER A 44 -7.18 9.92 6.26
N MET A 45 -7.36 8.85 7.03
CA MET A 45 -6.53 8.43 8.17
C MET A 45 -6.02 7.01 7.93
N SER A 46 -4.84 6.70 8.41
CA SER A 46 -4.13 5.47 8.12
C SER A 46 -4.97 4.19 8.37
N ARG A 47 -5.39 3.90 9.59
CA ARG A 47 -6.12 2.65 9.88
C ARG A 47 -7.46 2.52 9.12
N PRO A 48 -8.34 3.52 9.04
CA PRO A 48 -9.50 3.50 8.15
C PRO A 48 -9.14 3.22 6.69
N MET A 49 -8.09 3.85 6.18
CA MET A 49 -7.69 3.68 4.80
C MET A 49 -7.02 2.33 4.53
N TYR A 50 -6.26 1.77 5.49
CA TYR A 50 -5.75 0.39 5.37
C TYR A 50 -6.89 -0.58 5.13
N GLU A 51 -7.97 -0.50 5.92
CA GLU A 51 -9.13 -1.36 5.76
C GLU A 51 -9.89 -1.06 4.45
N THR A 52 -10.13 0.23 4.14
CA THR A 52 -10.77 0.66 2.88
C THR A 52 -10.08 0.05 1.66
N ILE A 53 -8.76 0.16 1.60
CA ILE A 53 -7.95 -0.29 0.46
C ILE A 53 -7.92 -1.82 0.35
N HIS A 54 -7.96 -2.56 1.48
CA HIS A 54 -7.96 -4.02 1.45
C HIS A 54 -9.34 -4.65 1.26
N THR A 55 -10.40 -3.88 1.50
CA THR A 55 -11.79 -4.38 1.41
C THR A 55 -12.56 -3.86 0.20
N GLY A 56 -12.09 -2.76 -0.43
CA GLY A 56 -12.84 -2.05 -1.47
C GLY A 56 -14.17 -1.48 -0.96
N MET A 57 -14.27 -1.21 0.35
CA MET A 57 -15.45 -0.69 1.04
C MET A 57 -15.14 0.64 1.72
N ALA A 58 -16.13 1.51 1.82
CA ALA A 58 -15.99 2.78 2.57
C ALA A 58 -15.93 2.54 4.08
N SER A 59 -15.32 3.48 4.83
CA SER A 59 -15.18 3.38 6.30
C SER A 59 -16.52 3.20 7.03
N SER A 60 -17.59 3.79 6.51
CA SER A 60 -18.95 3.63 7.04
C SER A 60 -19.52 2.21 6.84
N GLU A 61 -19.00 1.44 5.90
CA GLU A 61 -19.44 0.08 5.59
C GLU A 61 -18.64 -0.96 6.38
N HIS A 62 -17.28 -0.82 6.42
CA HIS A 62 -16.44 -1.77 7.15
C HIS A 62 -16.27 -1.42 8.65
N GLY A 63 -16.64 -0.20 9.07
CA GLY A 63 -16.73 0.20 10.48
C GLY A 63 -15.38 0.50 11.17
N ILE A 64 -14.26 0.55 10.46
CA ILE A 64 -12.99 1.10 10.95
C ILE A 64 -13.00 2.58 10.60
N VAL A 65 -13.41 3.43 11.52
CA VAL A 65 -13.69 4.86 11.27
C VAL A 65 -12.67 5.82 11.91
N ALA A 66 -11.71 5.28 12.67
CA ALA A 66 -10.65 6.05 13.32
C ALA A 66 -9.44 5.16 13.62
N ASN A 67 -8.26 5.76 13.82
CA ASN A 67 -7.03 5.04 14.17
C ASN A 67 -7.14 4.30 15.52
N THR A 68 -8.06 4.72 16.40
CA THR A 68 -8.31 4.11 17.72
C THR A 68 -9.21 2.90 17.69
N VAL A 69 -9.77 2.49 16.54
CA VAL A 69 -10.61 1.30 16.42
C VAL A 69 -9.73 0.05 16.32
N VAL A 70 -9.44 -0.57 17.47
CA VAL A 70 -8.58 -1.75 17.59
C VAL A 70 -9.41 -3.01 17.57
N ARG A 71 -9.51 -3.66 16.42
CA ARG A 71 -10.15 -4.97 16.20
C ARG A 71 -9.73 -5.56 14.87
N ARG A 72 -9.97 -6.85 14.70
CA ARG A 72 -9.82 -7.51 13.39
C ARG A 72 -10.90 -7.04 12.41
N SER A 73 -10.55 -7.09 11.12
CA SER A 73 -11.51 -6.99 10.02
C SER A 73 -12.62 -8.04 10.15
N THR A 74 -13.85 -7.64 9.87
CA THR A 74 -15.03 -8.51 9.92
C THR A 74 -15.68 -8.69 8.55
N VAL A 75 -15.02 -8.19 7.50
CA VAL A 75 -15.50 -8.21 6.11
C VAL A 75 -14.47 -8.86 5.20
N PRO A 76 -14.86 -9.38 4.02
CA PRO A 76 -13.92 -9.92 3.05
C PRO A 76 -12.84 -8.91 2.68
N ASN A 77 -11.59 -9.34 2.68
CA ASN A 77 -10.44 -8.51 2.39
C ASN A 77 -9.41 -9.27 1.52
N ILE A 78 -8.46 -8.55 0.95
CA ILE A 78 -7.46 -9.14 0.03
C ILE A 78 -6.74 -10.33 0.68
N PHE A 79 -6.23 -10.21 1.92
CA PHE A 79 -5.49 -11.30 2.57
C PHE A 79 -6.33 -12.56 2.72
N GLN A 80 -7.61 -12.40 3.14
CA GLN A 80 -8.54 -13.52 3.24
C GLN A 80 -8.78 -14.18 1.88
N CYS A 81 -9.09 -13.37 0.85
CA CYS A 81 -9.38 -13.91 -0.49
C CYS A 81 -8.17 -14.63 -1.10
N VAL A 82 -6.97 -14.08 -0.90
CA VAL A 82 -5.72 -14.70 -1.40
C VAL A 82 -5.46 -16.02 -0.69
N LYS A 83 -5.58 -16.06 0.63
CA LYS A 83 -5.41 -17.29 1.41
C LYS A 83 -6.47 -18.36 1.05
N ASP A 84 -7.73 -17.97 0.92
CA ASP A 84 -8.83 -18.89 0.56
C ASP A 84 -8.65 -19.49 -0.84
N ALA A 85 -7.94 -18.78 -1.72
CA ALA A 85 -7.52 -19.27 -3.04
C ALA A 85 -6.28 -20.20 -2.97
N GLY A 86 -5.80 -20.57 -1.79
CA GLY A 86 -4.63 -21.42 -1.59
C GLY A 86 -3.29 -20.75 -1.98
N LYS A 87 -3.25 -19.42 -1.97
CA LYS A 87 -2.09 -18.61 -2.33
C LYS A 87 -1.38 -18.06 -1.09
N VAL A 88 -0.12 -17.68 -1.24
CA VAL A 88 0.75 -17.21 -0.16
C VAL A 88 0.65 -15.69 0.01
N THR A 89 0.47 -15.25 1.26
CA THR A 89 0.38 -13.84 1.65
C THR A 89 1.57 -13.42 2.49
N ALA A 90 2.01 -12.18 2.30
CA ALA A 90 3.05 -11.58 3.13
C ALA A 90 2.77 -10.09 3.39
N ALA A 91 3.36 -9.55 4.46
CA ALA A 91 3.37 -8.12 4.73
C ALA A 91 4.63 -7.68 5.47
N VAL A 92 5.14 -6.51 5.10
CA VAL A 92 6.08 -5.71 5.88
C VAL A 92 5.37 -4.39 6.15
N ALA A 93 4.92 -4.15 7.39
CA ALA A 93 3.98 -3.06 7.64
C ALA A 93 4.00 -2.56 9.09
N TYR A 94 3.37 -1.40 9.28
CA TYR A 94 3.01 -0.92 10.60
C TYR A 94 2.08 -1.92 11.30
N TYR A 95 2.24 -2.12 12.59
CA TYR A 95 1.58 -3.18 13.38
C TYR A 95 0.04 -3.19 13.28
N TRP A 96 -0.57 -2.07 12.91
CA TRP A 96 -2.03 -2.02 12.69
C TRP A 96 -2.53 -2.97 11.60
N VAL A 97 -1.67 -3.32 10.64
CA VAL A 97 -1.99 -4.33 9.63
C VAL A 97 -2.13 -5.72 10.27
N SER A 98 -1.26 -6.06 11.24
CA SER A 98 -1.42 -7.29 12.03
C SER A 98 -2.72 -7.27 12.86
N GLU A 99 -3.05 -6.13 13.47
CA GLU A 99 -4.32 -6.00 14.23
C GLU A 99 -5.56 -6.16 13.36
N LEU A 100 -5.51 -5.66 12.13
CA LEU A 100 -6.65 -5.79 11.21
C LEU A 100 -6.81 -7.23 10.69
N TYR A 101 -5.72 -7.97 10.47
CA TYR A 101 -5.82 -9.25 9.73
C TYR A 101 -5.37 -10.48 10.51
N ASN A 102 -4.49 -10.37 11.48
CA ASN A 102 -4.04 -11.51 12.26
C ASN A 102 -4.58 -11.54 13.69
N ARG A 103 -4.13 -10.65 14.58
CA ARG A 103 -4.52 -10.63 15.99
C ARG A 103 -4.64 -9.20 16.51
N ALA A 104 -5.76 -8.88 17.18
CA ALA A 104 -5.96 -7.63 17.90
C ALA A 104 -6.33 -7.91 19.38
N PRO A 105 -5.72 -7.18 20.35
CA PRO A 105 -4.63 -6.21 20.15
C PRO A 105 -3.31 -6.90 19.76
N PHE A 106 -2.38 -6.13 19.17
CA PHE A 106 -1.04 -6.58 18.78
C PHE A 106 -0.19 -6.95 20.00
N ASP A 107 0.40 -8.13 19.98
CA ASP A 107 1.45 -8.52 20.93
C ASP A 107 2.81 -8.31 20.27
N TRP A 108 3.60 -7.38 20.81
CA TRP A 108 4.86 -6.98 20.20
C TRP A 108 5.99 -8.01 20.31
N ILE A 109 5.82 -9.05 21.14
CA ILE A 109 6.76 -10.17 21.23
C ILE A 109 6.40 -11.24 20.20
N ASP A 110 5.13 -11.67 20.22
CA ASP A 110 4.67 -12.81 19.43
C ASP A 110 4.30 -12.42 18.00
N ASP A 111 3.80 -11.18 17.76
CA ASP A 111 3.28 -10.77 16.47
C ASP A 111 4.27 -9.98 15.61
N LYS A 112 5.43 -9.56 16.17
CA LYS A 112 6.42 -8.74 15.45
C LYS A 112 6.93 -9.40 14.16
N GLU A 113 7.23 -10.68 14.25
CA GLU A 113 7.70 -11.50 13.15
C GLU A 113 6.91 -12.81 13.15
N VAL A 114 6.13 -13.03 12.10
CA VAL A 114 5.32 -14.24 11.98
C VAL A 114 5.64 -14.99 10.70
N ASP A 115 5.74 -16.30 10.80
CA ASP A 115 5.82 -17.23 9.68
C ASP A 115 4.88 -18.42 10.05
N ASP A 116 3.57 -18.22 9.81
CA ASP A 116 2.51 -19.18 10.16
C ASP A 116 1.44 -19.20 9.06
N GLU A 117 1.32 -20.32 8.35
CA GLU A 117 0.37 -20.53 7.26
C GLU A 117 -1.09 -20.52 7.75
N ALA A 118 -1.35 -20.65 9.05
CA ALA A 118 -2.71 -20.56 9.61
C ALA A 118 -3.23 -19.11 9.66
N LEU A 119 -2.37 -18.11 9.67
CA LEU A 119 -2.73 -16.70 9.72
C LEU A 119 -3.19 -16.16 8.36
N LEU A 120 -3.89 -15.01 8.33
CA LEU A 120 -4.25 -14.33 7.08
C LEU A 120 -3.05 -13.67 6.42
N VAL A 121 -2.19 -13.00 7.19
CA VAL A 121 -0.85 -12.62 6.78
C VAL A 121 0.08 -13.70 7.25
N GLN A 122 0.42 -14.63 6.35
CA GLN A 122 1.19 -15.83 6.67
C GLN A 122 2.66 -15.54 7.00
N HIS A 123 3.24 -14.55 6.32
CA HIS A 123 4.62 -14.10 6.53
C HIS A 123 4.63 -12.61 6.80
N GLY A 124 4.75 -12.23 8.07
CA GLY A 124 4.67 -10.84 8.51
C GLY A 124 5.95 -10.34 9.17
N ARG A 125 6.30 -9.08 8.91
CA ARG A 125 7.32 -8.31 9.64
C ARG A 125 6.68 -6.98 10.01
N PHE A 126 6.39 -6.79 11.29
CA PHE A 126 5.61 -5.64 11.75
C PHE A 126 6.42 -4.75 12.67
N HIS A 127 6.37 -3.45 12.42
CA HIS A 127 7.04 -2.43 13.24
C HIS A 127 6.02 -1.55 13.97
N ARG A 128 6.47 -0.88 15.05
CA ARG A 128 5.60 -0.06 15.92
C ARG A 128 5.97 1.41 15.97
N THR A 129 7.10 1.78 15.41
CA THR A 129 7.58 3.16 15.46
C THR A 129 7.26 3.87 14.15
N ASP A 130 6.85 5.13 14.24
CA ASP A 130 6.47 5.94 13.08
C ASP A 130 7.72 6.35 12.28
N ASP A 131 8.90 6.35 12.90
CA ASP A 131 10.20 6.63 12.29
C ASP A 131 10.95 5.37 11.82
N TYR A 132 10.24 4.26 11.59
CA TYR A 132 10.86 3.02 11.12
C TYR A 132 11.50 3.21 9.75
N PRO A 133 12.82 2.92 9.58
CA PRO A 133 13.52 3.22 8.34
C PRO A 133 12.94 2.48 7.13
N ASP A 134 12.69 3.21 6.04
CA ASP A 134 12.18 2.61 4.82
C ASP A 134 13.15 1.57 4.24
N GLU A 135 14.47 1.76 4.38
CA GLU A 135 15.48 0.78 3.97
C GLU A 135 15.26 -0.59 4.60
N GLU A 136 14.92 -0.62 5.89
CA GLU A 136 14.64 -1.86 6.61
C GLU A 136 13.34 -2.51 6.11
N SER A 137 12.33 -1.69 5.80
CA SER A 137 11.07 -2.17 5.23
C SER A 137 11.27 -2.79 3.85
N PHE A 138 12.01 -2.12 2.96
CA PHE A 138 12.32 -2.63 1.62
C PHE A 138 13.22 -3.87 1.67
N ALA A 139 14.22 -3.90 2.54
CA ALA A 139 15.10 -5.07 2.74
C ALA A 139 14.31 -6.29 3.26
N SER A 140 13.42 -6.08 4.23
CA SER A 140 12.54 -7.13 4.75
C SER A 140 11.59 -7.67 3.68
N ALA A 141 11.01 -6.80 2.84
CA ALA A 141 10.17 -7.23 1.72
C ALA A 141 10.95 -8.06 0.70
N ALA A 142 12.16 -7.63 0.33
CA ALA A 142 13.02 -8.39 -0.56
C ALA A 142 13.38 -9.77 0.03
N PHE A 143 13.65 -9.84 1.34
CA PHE A 143 13.88 -11.10 2.05
C PHE A 143 12.66 -12.03 1.97
N LEU A 144 11.45 -11.52 2.28
CA LEU A 144 10.22 -12.32 2.22
C LEU A 144 9.94 -12.83 0.81
N ILE A 145 10.14 -11.99 -0.21
CA ILE A 145 9.97 -12.36 -1.62
C ILE A 145 10.92 -13.49 -2.01
N ARG A 146 12.20 -13.40 -1.67
CA ARG A 146 13.21 -14.42 -1.99
C ARG A 146 12.99 -15.72 -1.23
N LYS A 147 12.51 -15.64 0.01
CA LYS A 147 12.35 -16.81 0.88
C LYS A 147 11.03 -17.56 0.62
N PHE A 148 9.93 -16.84 0.46
CA PHE A 148 8.58 -17.42 0.45
C PHE A 148 7.85 -17.25 -0.88
N ALA A 149 8.36 -16.39 -1.76
CA ALA A 149 7.77 -16.09 -3.07
C ALA A 149 6.25 -15.82 -3.02
N PRO A 150 5.75 -14.96 -2.11
CA PRO A 150 4.32 -14.76 -1.88
C PRO A 150 3.60 -14.36 -3.17
N ASP A 151 2.31 -14.74 -3.28
CA ASP A 151 1.47 -14.30 -4.38
C ASP A 151 0.99 -12.86 -4.18
N TYR A 152 0.74 -12.47 -2.93
CA TYR A 152 0.44 -11.09 -2.54
C TYR A 152 1.36 -10.64 -1.41
N LEU A 153 2.05 -9.53 -1.60
CA LEU A 153 2.85 -8.87 -0.56
C LEU A 153 2.42 -7.41 -0.41
N LEU A 154 2.14 -7.00 0.83
CA LEU A 154 2.03 -5.60 1.22
C LEU A 154 3.38 -5.11 1.76
N LEU A 155 3.94 -4.08 1.13
CA LEU A 155 5.06 -3.29 1.65
C LEU A 155 4.54 -1.91 2.06
N HIS A 156 4.69 -1.56 3.32
CA HIS A 156 4.16 -0.32 3.89
C HIS A 156 5.27 0.50 4.54
N PRO A 157 6.02 1.30 3.77
CA PRO A 157 6.99 2.26 4.31
C PRO A 157 6.25 3.47 4.92
N VAL A 158 6.68 3.91 6.11
CA VAL A 158 5.97 4.92 6.92
C VAL A 158 6.67 6.28 6.99
N MET A 159 7.90 6.38 6.48
CA MET A 159 8.71 7.58 6.64
C MET A 159 8.18 8.82 5.92
N MET A 160 7.28 8.68 4.92
CA MET A 160 6.64 9.85 4.31
C MET A 160 5.70 10.53 5.30
N ASP A 161 4.87 9.73 6.02
CA ASP A 161 3.97 10.26 7.03
C ASP A 161 4.74 10.91 8.19
N TYR A 162 5.68 10.19 8.81
CA TYR A 162 6.55 10.73 9.86
C TYR A 162 7.24 12.05 9.46
N THR A 163 7.75 12.12 8.24
CA THR A 163 8.43 13.32 7.73
C THR A 163 7.45 14.45 7.48
N GLY A 164 6.26 14.14 6.97
CA GLY A 164 5.19 15.10 6.74
C GLY A 164 4.64 15.68 8.05
N GLU A 165 4.40 14.84 9.06
CA GLU A 165 3.97 15.27 10.39
C GLU A 165 5.02 16.14 11.09
N THR A 166 6.31 15.76 10.96
CA THR A 166 7.40 16.46 11.67
C THR A 166 7.78 17.79 11.02
N TYR A 167 7.79 17.88 9.69
CA TYR A 167 8.37 19.01 8.95
C TYR A 167 7.38 19.72 8.01
N GLY A 168 6.17 19.21 7.87
CA GLY A 168 5.19 19.67 6.88
C GLY A 168 5.45 19.13 5.47
N SER A 169 4.40 18.96 4.70
CA SER A 169 4.47 18.35 3.37
C SER A 169 5.14 19.21 2.29
N ASP A 170 5.29 20.52 2.51
CA ASP A 170 6.03 21.41 1.60
C ASP A 170 7.51 21.53 1.94
N SER A 171 7.99 20.78 2.93
CA SER A 171 9.37 20.79 3.38
C SER A 171 10.33 20.09 2.39
N LYS A 172 11.60 20.46 2.46
CA LYS A 172 12.66 19.74 1.73
C LYS A 172 12.83 18.31 2.21
N GLN A 173 12.55 18.06 3.48
CA GLN A 173 12.65 16.75 4.10
C GLN A 173 11.62 15.80 3.50
N TYR A 174 10.37 16.22 3.38
CA TYR A 174 9.30 15.40 2.79
C TYR A 174 9.60 15.06 1.31
N ARG A 175 10.04 16.05 0.51
CA ARG A 175 10.45 15.81 -0.88
C ARG A 175 11.65 14.87 -1.00
N ARG A 176 12.65 15.00 -0.11
CA ARG A 176 13.81 14.08 -0.07
C ARG A 176 13.40 12.66 0.29
N GLN A 177 12.40 12.50 1.17
CA GLN A 177 11.90 11.19 1.54
C GLN A 177 11.21 10.49 0.36
N ALA A 178 10.43 11.21 -0.45
CA ALA A 178 9.86 10.68 -1.69
C ALA A 178 10.96 10.23 -2.67
N ILE A 179 11.99 11.06 -2.88
CA ILE A 179 13.16 10.68 -3.71
C ILE A 179 13.85 9.43 -3.15
N LYS A 180 14.02 9.34 -1.83
CA LYS A 180 14.65 8.19 -1.18
C LYS A 180 13.87 6.90 -1.43
N GLN A 181 12.55 6.91 -1.28
CA GLN A 181 11.72 5.75 -1.59
C GLN A 181 11.81 5.34 -3.06
N ASP A 182 11.81 6.31 -3.97
CA ASP A 182 11.97 6.06 -5.41
C ASP A 182 13.32 5.40 -5.74
N VAL A 183 14.39 5.85 -5.09
CA VAL A 183 15.75 5.26 -5.21
C VAL A 183 15.80 3.83 -4.67
N LEU A 184 15.14 3.55 -3.55
CA LEU A 184 15.06 2.19 -2.98
C LEU A 184 14.26 1.26 -3.88
N LEU A 185 13.15 1.76 -4.43
CA LEU A 185 12.26 0.99 -5.30
C LEU A 185 12.92 0.64 -6.64
N GLY A 186 13.71 1.54 -7.21
CA GLY A 186 14.29 1.40 -8.56
C GLY A 186 14.91 0.01 -8.81
N PRO A 187 16.01 -0.37 -8.13
CA PRO A 187 16.66 -1.65 -8.35
C PRO A 187 15.79 -2.86 -7.97
N LEU A 188 15.03 -2.76 -6.87
CA LEU A 188 14.16 -3.85 -6.41
C LEU A 188 13.00 -4.11 -7.38
N SER A 189 12.44 -3.06 -7.99
CA SER A 189 11.36 -3.21 -8.96
C SER A 189 11.80 -3.98 -10.20
N VAL A 190 13.05 -3.84 -10.62
CA VAL A 190 13.61 -4.61 -11.75
C VAL A 190 13.65 -6.09 -11.40
N GLU A 191 14.19 -6.45 -10.21
CA GLU A 191 14.22 -7.84 -9.73
C GLU A 191 12.80 -8.41 -9.60
N TRP A 192 11.90 -7.67 -8.95
CA TRP A 192 10.54 -8.16 -8.67
C TRP A 192 9.71 -8.36 -9.94
N ARG A 193 9.86 -7.47 -10.94
CA ARG A 193 9.23 -7.63 -12.25
C ARG A 193 9.76 -8.88 -13.00
N GLN A 194 11.07 -9.16 -12.93
CA GLN A 194 11.67 -10.37 -13.48
C GLN A 194 11.13 -11.64 -12.81
N LEU A 195 10.74 -11.57 -11.53
CA LEU A 195 10.07 -12.64 -10.81
C LEU A 195 8.55 -12.74 -11.10
N GLY A 196 8.02 -11.90 -12.00
CA GLY A 196 6.65 -11.93 -12.47
C GLY A 196 5.67 -11.12 -11.63
N TYR A 197 6.14 -10.22 -10.76
CA TYR A 197 5.27 -9.36 -9.96
C TYR A 197 4.77 -8.15 -10.75
N THR A 198 3.47 -7.88 -10.65
CA THR A 198 2.90 -6.55 -10.89
C THR A 198 3.07 -5.71 -9.63
N LEU A 199 3.59 -4.49 -9.77
CA LEU A 199 3.76 -3.57 -8.65
C LEU A 199 2.66 -2.51 -8.68
N LEU A 200 2.02 -2.26 -7.53
CA LEU A 200 1.12 -1.14 -7.32
C LEU A 200 1.74 -0.21 -6.26
N VAL A 201 2.07 1.01 -6.65
CA VAL A 201 2.62 2.02 -5.71
C VAL A 201 1.58 3.11 -5.50
N THR A 202 1.18 3.32 -4.24
CA THR A 202 0.16 4.31 -3.90
C THR A 202 0.38 4.86 -2.48
N GLY A 203 -0.28 5.96 -2.14
CA GLY A 203 -0.47 6.37 -0.74
C GLY A 203 -1.79 5.83 -0.19
N ASP A 204 -1.93 5.75 1.11
CA ASP A 204 -3.20 5.53 1.78
C ASP A 204 -3.98 6.84 1.97
N HIS A 205 -3.27 7.92 2.27
CA HIS A 205 -3.76 9.31 2.29
C HIS A 205 -2.64 10.27 1.90
N GLY A 206 -2.95 11.56 1.85
CA GLY A 206 -1.97 12.63 1.76
C GLY A 206 -1.87 13.38 3.11
N ILE A 207 -1.11 14.48 3.13
CA ILE A 207 -0.85 15.29 4.33
C ILE A 207 -0.70 16.75 3.94
N ASN A 208 -1.17 17.67 4.76
CA ASN A 208 -1.03 19.10 4.51
C ASN A 208 0.29 19.66 5.05
N ASN A 209 0.54 20.95 4.81
CA ASN A 209 1.79 21.58 5.24
C ASN A 209 1.90 21.78 6.75
N ASP A 210 0.79 21.72 7.47
CA ASP A 210 0.77 21.80 8.95
C ASP A 210 1.03 20.43 9.62
N GLY A 211 1.32 19.39 8.82
CA GLY A 211 1.58 18.04 9.31
C GLY A 211 0.31 17.28 9.70
N HIS A 212 -0.86 17.64 9.15
CA HIS A 212 -2.12 16.98 9.47
C HIS A 212 -2.72 16.23 8.29
N HIS A 213 -3.30 15.08 8.58
CA HIS A 213 -4.13 14.27 7.69
C HIS A 213 -5.50 13.97 8.33
N GLY A 214 -6.36 13.19 7.68
CA GLY A 214 -7.70 12.83 8.18
C GLY A 214 -8.82 13.78 7.76
N GLY A 215 -8.47 14.90 7.13
CA GLY A 215 -9.41 15.92 6.69
C GLY A 215 -9.88 15.77 5.26
N THR A 216 -10.50 16.84 4.74
CA THR A 216 -11.19 16.83 3.45
C THR A 216 -10.45 17.57 2.33
N THR A 217 -9.30 18.20 2.63
CA THR A 217 -8.54 18.96 1.62
C THR A 217 -7.93 18.03 0.59
N LEU A 218 -7.67 18.52 -0.61
CA LEU A 218 -7.06 17.74 -1.69
C LEU A 218 -5.66 17.25 -1.28
N GLU A 219 -4.88 18.06 -0.57
CA GLU A 219 -3.56 17.70 -0.07
C GLU A 219 -3.58 16.46 0.85
N GLN A 220 -4.68 16.26 1.58
CA GLN A 220 -4.87 15.14 2.49
C GLN A 220 -5.49 13.91 1.80
N ARG A 221 -5.97 14.04 0.55
CA ARG A 221 -6.74 13.02 -0.15
C ARG A 221 -6.18 12.61 -1.51
N GLU A 222 -5.44 13.49 -2.20
CA GLU A 222 -4.87 13.16 -3.51
C GLU A 222 -3.60 12.35 -3.35
N VAL A 223 -3.63 11.10 -3.80
CA VAL A 223 -2.48 10.19 -3.80
C VAL A 223 -2.26 9.59 -5.19
N PRO A 224 -1.04 9.17 -5.54
CA PRO A 224 -0.77 8.50 -6.81
C PRO A 224 -1.25 7.04 -6.78
N LEU A 225 -1.49 6.46 -7.96
CA LEU A 225 -1.49 5.03 -8.18
C LEU A 225 -0.66 4.71 -9.42
N PHE A 226 0.52 4.17 -9.22
CA PHE A 226 1.32 3.60 -10.30
C PHE A 226 1.05 2.11 -10.38
N ILE A 227 0.70 1.61 -11.57
CA ILE A 227 0.61 0.17 -11.85
C ILE A 227 1.72 -0.17 -12.82
N ILE A 228 2.63 -1.04 -12.39
CA ILE A 228 3.84 -1.42 -13.14
C ILE A 228 3.76 -2.93 -13.43
N PRO A 229 3.30 -3.34 -14.61
CA PRO A 229 3.22 -4.75 -14.98
C PRO A 229 4.62 -5.34 -15.24
N PRO A 230 4.80 -6.65 -15.07
CA PRO A 230 6.09 -7.31 -15.25
C PRO A 230 6.62 -7.20 -16.69
N ASP A 231 5.75 -7.17 -17.68
CA ASP A 231 6.10 -7.03 -19.10
C ASP A 231 6.39 -5.60 -19.55
N GLY A 232 6.23 -4.62 -18.66
CA GLY A 232 6.48 -3.20 -18.94
C GLY A 232 5.50 -2.58 -19.93
N LYS A 233 4.25 -3.06 -20.01
CA LYS A 233 3.22 -2.51 -20.91
C LYS A 233 2.18 -1.72 -20.11
N GLY A 234 2.55 -0.53 -19.69
CA GLY A 234 1.65 0.44 -19.08
C GLY A 234 0.99 1.37 -20.10
N LYS A 235 0.06 2.19 -19.62
CA LYS A 235 -0.67 3.18 -20.45
C LYS A 235 -0.03 4.58 -20.43
N GLY A 236 0.95 4.82 -19.53
CA GLY A 236 1.48 6.15 -19.23
C GLY A 236 0.60 6.91 -18.25
N ASP A 237 0.66 8.25 -18.27
CA ASP A 237 -0.25 9.09 -17.48
C ASP A 237 -1.64 9.08 -18.13
N THR A 238 -2.64 8.66 -17.38
CA THR A 238 -4.03 8.53 -17.90
C THR A 238 -4.84 9.79 -17.70
N ASP A 239 -4.41 10.71 -16.84
CA ASP A 239 -5.19 11.86 -16.35
C ASP A 239 -6.54 11.46 -15.71
N GLU A 240 -6.77 10.16 -15.48
CA GLU A 240 -7.99 9.64 -14.85
C GLU A 240 -7.94 9.77 -13.34
N ILE A 241 -9.09 10.16 -12.76
CA ILE A 241 -9.30 10.22 -11.31
C ILE A 241 -10.10 8.98 -10.90
N VAL A 242 -9.55 8.22 -9.94
CA VAL A 242 -10.15 7.00 -9.42
C VAL A 242 -10.27 7.04 -7.89
N SER A 243 -10.96 6.08 -7.28
CA SER A 243 -11.08 5.94 -5.82
C SER A 243 -10.21 4.79 -5.32
N HIS A 244 -9.80 4.83 -4.05
CA HIS A 244 -9.17 3.70 -3.34
C HIS A 244 -10.01 2.41 -3.40
N LEU A 245 -11.33 2.52 -3.53
CA LEU A 245 -12.24 1.38 -3.62
C LEU A 245 -11.98 0.48 -4.84
N HIS A 246 -11.27 0.97 -5.86
CA HIS A 246 -10.84 0.17 -7.01
C HIS A 246 -9.66 -0.76 -6.70
N LEU A 247 -8.90 -0.52 -5.62
CA LEU A 247 -7.63 -1.22 -5.39
C LEU A 247 -7.83 -2.71 -5.06
N ALA A 248 -8.74 -3.03 -4.14
CA ALA A 248 -8.98 -4.43 -3.78
C ALA A 248 -9.46 -5.26 -4.99
N PRO A 249 -10.51 -4.85 -5.74
CA PRO A 249 -10.93 -5.62 -6.91
C PRO A 249 -9.85 -5.68 -8.00
N THR A 250 -9.03 -4.65 -8.18
CA THR A 250 -7.91 -4.66 -9.14
C THR A 250 -6.85 -5.69 -8.75
N ILE A 251 -6.46 -5.73 -7.48
CA ILE A 251 -5.48 -6.71 -6.98
C ILE A 251 -6.00 -8.14 -7.12
N LEU A 252 -7.25 -8.40 -6.72
CA LEU A 252 -7.85 -9.73 -6.87
C LEU A 252 -7.96 -10.17 -8.34
N ASN A 253 -8.34 -9.25 -9.24
CA ASN A 253 -8.37 -9.51 -10.67
C ASN A 253 -6.99 -9.85 -11.22
N LEU A 254 -5.94 -9.11 -10.83
CA LEU A 254 -4.56 -9.40 -11.21
C LEU A 254 -4.07 -10.76 -10.71
N LEU A 255 -4.61 -11.26 -9.60
CA LEU A 255 -4.27 -12.56 -9.01
C LEU A 255 -5.14 -13.71 -9.52
N ASP A 256 -6.07 -13.45 -10.45
CA ASP A 256 -7.07 -14.41 -10.94
C ASP A 256 -7.95 -14.97 -9.82
N ILE A 257 -8.32 -14.13 -8.84
CA ILE A 257 -9.17 -14.49 -7.70
C ILE A 257 -10.57 -13.86 -7.87
N PRO A 258 -11.65 -14.62 -7.58
CA PRO A 258 -13.01 -14.09 -7.61
C PRO A 258 -13.17 -12.88 -6.69
N ILE A 259 -13.81 -11.83 -7.20
CA ILE A 259 -14.04 -10.59 -6.46
C ILE A 259 -15.31 -10.73 -5.62
N PRO A 260 -15.25 -10.56 -4.27
CA PRO A 260 -16.42 -10.56 -3.41
C PRO A 260 -17.46 -9.50 -3.83
N SER A 261 -18.74 -9.81 -3.67
CA SER A 261 -19.84 -8.88 -4.02
C SER A 261 -19.88 -7.61 -3.15
N SER A 262 -19.19 -7.60 -2.02
CA SER A 262 -18.99 -6.40 -1.18
C SER A 262 -18.08 -5.36 -1.84
N MET A 263 -17.19 -5.78 -2.73
CA MET A 263 -16.32 -4.89 -3.51
C MET A 263 -17.10 -4.42 -4.75
N LYS A 264 -17.73 -3.25 -4.65
CA LYS A 264 -18.73 -2.77 -5.63
C LYS A 264 -18.12 -2.20 -6.90
N LEU A 265 -16.88 -1.71 -6.85
CA LEU A 265 -16.23 -1.11 -8.01
C LEU A 265 -15.53 -2.17 -8.87
N LYS A 266 -15.45 -1.89 -10.18
CA LYS A 266 -14.75 -2.79 -11.13
C LYS A 266 -13.24 -2.61 -11.02
N PRO A 267 -12.45 -3.64 -11.40
CA PRO A 267 -11.00 -3.49 -11.61
C PRO A 267 -10.67 -2.39 -12.62
N LEU A 268 -9.49 -1.76 -12.46
CA LEU A 268 -8.92 -0.76 -13.39
C LEU A 268 -8.31 -1.41 -14.65
#